data_07d8851d9b685f85af486f01d15568e3
#
_entry.id   07d8851d9b685f85af486f01d15568e3
#
_cell.length_a   1.000
_cell.length_b   1.000
_cell.length_c   1.000
_cell.angle_alpha   90.00
_cell.angle_beta   90.00
_cell.angle_gamma   90.00
#
_symmetry.space_group_name_H-M   'P 1'
#
loop_
_entity.id
_entity.type
_entity.pdbx_description
1 polymer ?
#
loop_
_entity_poly.entity_id
_entity_poly.type
_entity_poly.pdbx_seq_one_letter_code
_entity_poly.pdbx_strand_id
1 'polypeptide(L)'
;DDWDQRIMDWLIEKFKSSTGIDLANDKMAIQRIKEGSEKAKIELSSTSETEINLPFITANDAGPQHLLEKLTRSEFEKITADLVERTKEPVQKALSDAGLKYSEIDHIILVGGSTRMPAVQSLVKTLTGKDPHKGVNPDEVVAAGAAIQAGVLKGDVKDVLLLDVTPLTLGVETKGGIMTKMIERNTTIQIGRAHV
;
A
#
# COMPACT_ATOMS: atom_id res chain seq x y z
N ASP A 1 3.53 3.24 4.02
CA ASP A 1 4.74 3.69 4.75
C ASP A 1 6.04 3.10 4.17
N ASP A 2 6.09 1.80 3.80
CA ASP A 2 7.34 1.18 3.29
C ASP A 2 7.89 1.87 2.02
N TRP A 3 7.01 2.34 1.15
CA TRP A 3 7.38 3.10 -0.06
C TRP A 3 8.06 4.42 0.28
N ASP A 4 7.52 5.14 1.27
CA ASP A 4 8.08 6.42 1.73
C ASP A 4 9.43 6.17 2.39
N GLN A 5 9.56 5.10 3.16
CA GLN A 5 10.82 4.72 3.80
C GLN A 5 11.95 4.50 2.78
N ARG A 6 11.67 3.87 1.63
CA ARG A 6 12.67 3.70 0.56
C ARG A 6 13.17 5.03 0.00
N ILE A 7 12.27 6.02 -0.15
CA ILE A 7 12.66 7.36 -0.59
C ILE A 7 13.46 8.08 0.52
N MET A 8 13.03 7.93 1.77
CA MET A 8 13.75 8.50 2.92
C MET A 8 15.18 7.97 3.01
N ASP A 9 15.36 6.67 2.93
CA ASP A 9 16.67 6.02 3.00
C ASP A 9 17.56 6.49 1.84
N TRP A 10 17.00 6.58 0.63
CA TRP A 10 17.69 7.08 -0.55
C TRP A 10 18.13 8.56 -0.37
N LEU A 11 17.28 9.44 0.18
CA LEU A 11 17.59 10.84 0.44
C LEU A 11 18.68 11.00 1.49
N ILE A 12 18.61 10.22 2.57
CA ILE A 12 19.61 10.26 3.67
C ILE A 12 20.97 9.82 3.14
N GLU A 13 21.00 8.74 2.37
CA GLU A 13 22.25 8.24 1.78
C GLU A 13 22.87 9.25 0.80
N LYS A 14 22.06 9.85 -0.07
CA LYS A 14 22.49 10.91 -1.00
C LYS A 14 23.07 12.10 -0.26
N PHE A 15 22.34 12.60 0.73
CA PHE A 15 22.78 13.75 1.53
C PHE A 15 24.07 13.44 2.29
N LYS A 16 24.17 12.27 2.91
CA LYS A 16 25.36 11.82 3.61
C LYS A 16 26.56 11.70 2.66
N SER A 17 26.35 11.19 1.45
CA SER A 17 27.40 11.05 0.45
C SER A 17 27.93 12.39 -0.07
N SER A 18 27.07 13.41 -0.16
CA SER A 18 27.43 14.75 -0.67
C SER A 18 27.99 15.69 0.40
N THR A 19 27.50 15.61 1.63
CA THR A 19 27.82 16.54 2.72
C THR A 19 28.62 15.93 3.86
N GLY A 20 28.69 14.61 3.95
CA GLY A 20 29.25 13.88 5.10
C GLY A 20 28.33 13.85 6.34
N ILE A 21 27.17 14.51 6.31
CA ILE A 21 26.26 14.61 7.45
C ILE A 21 25.22 13.53 7.39
N ASP A 22 25.04 12.80 8.49
CA ASP A 22 24.04 11.77 8.65
C ASP A 22 22.78 12.35 9.31
N LEU A 23 21.68 12.42 8.56
CA LEU A 23 20.39 12.93 9.03
C LEU A 23 19.56 11.90 9.78
N ALA A 24 19.98 10.63 9.84
CA ALA A 24 19.18 9.53 10.42
C ALA A 24 18.83 9.74 11.91
N ASN A 25 19.63 10.50 12.64
CA ASN A 25 19.44 10.77 14.06
C ASN A 25 18.79 12.13 14.37
N ASP A 26 18.55 12.95 13.36
CA ASP A 26 17.89 14.25 13.51
C ASP A 26 16.38 14.09 13.34
N LYS A 27 15.65 14.12 14.46
CA LYS A 27 14.18 13.90 14.45
C LYS A 27 13.41 14.94 13.63
N MET A 28 13.90 16.20 13.59
CA MET A 28 13.23 17.24 12.80
C MET A 28 13.51 17.06 11.32
N ALA A 29 14.74 16.73 10.96
CA ALA A 29 15.10 16.41 9.57
C ALA A 29 14.32 15.18 9.07
N ILE A 30 14.25 14.11 9.85
CA ILE A 30 13.52 12.88 9.51
C ILE A 30 12.03 13.16 9.26
N GLN A 31 11.37 13.96 10.09
CA GLN A 31 9.97 14.30 9.89
C GLN A 31 9.76 15.06 8.55
N ARG A 32 10.61 16.01 8.24
CA ARG A 32 10.56 16.78 6.98
C ARG A 32 10.88 15.91 5.78
N ILE A 33 11.86 15.00 5.90
CA ILE A 33 12.19 14.03 4.86
C ILE A 33 11.00 13.10 4.60
N LYS A 34 10.31 12.63 5.64
CA LYS A 34 9.11 11.79 5.53
C LYS A 34 8.01 12.50 4.74
N GLU A 35 7.68 13.73 5.10
CA GLU A 35 6.66 14.52 4.40
C GLU A 35 7.04 14.78 2.94
N GLY A 36 8.31 15.12 2.68
CA GLY A 36 8.84 15.29 1.33
C GLY A 36 8.80 13.99 0.51
N SER A 37 9.09 12.86 1.13
CA SER A 37 9.07 11.53 0.48
C SER A 37 7.65 11.11 0.11
N GLU A 38 6.68 11.29 1.00
CA GLU A 38 5.27 11.00 0.73
C GLU A 38 4.75 11.85 -0.43
N LYS A 39 5.03 13.16 -0.42
CA LYS A 39 4.69 14.08 -1.50
C LYS A 39 5.30 13.63 -2.82
N ALA A 40 6.59 13.30 -2.84
CA ALA A 40 7.30 12.84 -4.03
C ALA A 40 6.69 11.53 -4.58
N LYS A 41 6.37 10.56 -3.73
CA LYS A 41 5.67 9.33 -4.11
C LYS A 41 4.34 9.62 -4.81
N ILE A 42 3.53 10.53 -4.26
CA ILE A 42 2.24 10.91 -4.83
C ILE A 42 2.45 11.56 -6.22
N GLU A 43 3.38 12.50 -6.33
CA GLU A 43 3.66 13.20 -7.60
C GLU A 43 4.17 12.23 -8.68
N LEU A 44 5.03 11.27 -8.32
CA LEU A 44 5.55 10.26 -9.24
C LEU A 44 4.49 9.28 -9.77
N SER A 45 3.30 9.26 -9.19
CA SER A 45 2.16 8.51 -9.76
C SER A 45 1.65 9.14 -11.06
N SER A 46 1.84 10.45 -11.25
CA SER A 46 1.38 11.21 -12.42
C SER A 46 2.51 11.79 -13.28
N THR A 47 3.67 12.13 -12.67
CA THR A 47 4.81 12.72 -13.36
C THR A 47 5.95 11.70 -13.55
N SER A 48 6.85 11.95 -14.49
CA SER A 48 8.05 11.12 -14.71
C SER A 48 9.21 11.46 -13.78
N GLU A 49 9.20 12.65 -13.20
CA GLU A 49 10.19 13.12 -12.22
C GLU A 49 9.57 14.10 -11.25
N THR A 50 10.19 14.26 -10.09
CA THR A 50 9.83 15.26 -9.08
C THR A 50 11.09 15.81 -8.41
N GLU A 51 10.99 17.00 -7.83
CA GLU A 51 12.04 17.65 -7.06
C GLU A 51 11.66 17.68 -5.58
N ILE A 52 12.57 17.16 -4.75
CA ILE A 52 12.43 17.21 -3.30
C ILE A 52 13.35 18.30 -2.77
N ASN A 53 12.74 19.42 -2.36
CA ASN A 53 13.44 20.60 -1.88
C ASN A 53 13.11 20.84 -0.41
N LEU A 54 14.08 20.60 0.46
CA LEU A 54 13.98 20.78 1.91
C LEU A 54 15.06 21.79 2.36
N PRO A 55 14.79 23.11 2.26
CA PRO A 55 15.74 24.12 2.66
C PRO A 55 15.95 24.11 4.18
N PHE A 56 17.18 24.44 4.61
CA PHE A 56 17.57 24.47 6.03
C PHE A 56 17.26 23.15 6.74
N ILE A 57 17.67 22.02 6.13
CA ILE A 57 17.41 20.69 6.68
C ILE A 57 18.24 20.43 7.93
N THR A 58 19.46 20.96 7.98
CA THR A 58 20.38 20.92 9.11
C THR A 58 21.37 22.07 9.00
N ALA A 59 22.32 22.18 9.94
CA ALA A 59 23.41 23.14 9.91
C ALA A 59 24.71 22.47 10.38
N ASN A 60 25.85 22.97 9.88
CA ASN A 60 27.19 22.63 10.34
C ASN A 60 28.05 23.90 10.49
N ASP A 61 29.33 23.74 10.74
CA ASP A 61 30.28 24.88 10.93
C ASP A 61 30.36 25.80 9.70
N ALA A 62 30.02 25.30 8.50
CA ALA A 62 29.96 26.10 7.29
C ALA A 62 28.62 26.83 7.11
N GLY A 63 27.66 26.64 8.01
CA GLY A 63 26.33 27.25 7.98
C GLY A 63 25.19 26.29 7.65
N PRO A 64 24.03 26.83 7.29
CA PRO A 64 22.83 26.04 6.99
C PRO A 64 23.03 25.18 5.75
N GLN A 65 22.52 23.96 5.82
CA GLN A 65 22.55 22.97 4.74
C GLN A 65 21.15 22.77 4.17
N HIS A 66 21.09 22.53 2.86
CA HIS A 66 19.84 22.35 2.14
C HIS A 66 19.87 20.98 1.45
N LEU A 67 18.74 20.26 1.49
CA LEU A 67 18.56 19.04 0.71
C LEU A 67 17.74 19.39 -0.53
N LEU A 68 18.34 19.17 -1.69
CA LEU A 68 17.71 19.38 -2.98
C LEU A 68 18.08 18.20 -3.89
N GLU A 69 17.11 17.33 -4.14
CA GLU A 69 17.32 16.13 -4.97
C GLU A 69 16.19 15.97 -6.00
N LYS A 70 16.56 15.50 -7.17
CA LYS A 70 15.61 15.07 -8.20
C LYS A 70 15.44 13.56 -8.13
N LEU A 71 14.20 13.11 -8.05
CA LEU A 71 13.85 11.70 -8.10
C LEU A 71 13.04 11.42 -9.35
N THR A 72 13.51 10.52 -10.19
CA THR A 72 12.76 10.05 -11.35
C THR A 72 11.89 8.86 -10.97
N ARG A 73 10.78 8.66 -11.71
CA ARG A 73 9.94 7.47 -11.55
C ARG A 73 10.73 6.17 -11.71
N SER A 74 11.63 6.11 -12.70
CA SER A 74 12.47 4.93 -12.91
C SER A 74 13.36 4.61 -11.72
N GLU A 75 13.95 5.62 -11.08
CA GLU A 75 14.76 5.39 -9.88
C GLU A 75 13.89 4.99 -8.69
N PHE A 76 12.73 5.63 -8.52
CA PHE A 76 11.74 5.22 -7.51
C PHE A 76 11.30 3.77 -7.69
N GLU A 77 10.93 3.36 -8.90
CA GLU A 77 10.56 1.98 -9.22
C GLU A 77 11.70 0.99 -8.94
N LYS A 78 12.95 1.39 -9.20
CA LYS A 78 14.13 0.57 -8.91
C LYS A 78 14.34 0.35 -7.41
N ILE A 79 14.31 1.42 -6.60
CA ILE A 79 14.53 1.31 -5.14
C ILE A 79 13.36 0.65 -4.40
N THR A 80 12.22 0.47 -5.07
CA THR A 80 11.00 -0.14 -4.52
C THR A 80 10.60 -1.44 -5.21
N ALA A 81 11.42 -1.96 -6.10
CA ALA A 81 11.09 -3.15 -6.90
C ALA A 81 10.73 -4.38 -6.05
N ASP A 82 11.44 -4.57 -4.93
CA ASP A 82 11.16 -5.66 -3.99
C ASP A 82 9.77 -5.54 -3.33
N LEU A 83 9.32 -4.32 -3.07
CA LEU A 83 7.98 -4.08 -2.49
C LEU A 83 6.88 -4.44 -3.49
N VAL A 84 7.09 -4.10 -4.77
CA VAL A 84 6.17 -4.50 -5.85
C VAL A 84 6.14 -6.03 -5.98
N GLU A 85 7.30 -6.68 -5.98
CA GLU A 85 7.41 -8.14 -6.11
C GLU A 85 6.69 -8.87 -4.97
N ARG A 86 6.82 -8.39 -3.73
CA ARG A 86 6.14 -8.95 -2.55
C ARG A 86 4.61 -8.97 -2.67
N THR A 87 4.02 -8.12 -3.51
CA THR A 87 2.56 -8.10 -3.70
C THR A 87 2.04 -9.27 -4.52
N LYS A 88 2.90 -9.99 -5.24
CA LYS A 88 2.50 -11.14 -6.07
C LYS A 88 2.01 -12.33 -5.23
N GLU A 89 2.71 -12.62 -4.14
CA GLU A 89 2.40 -13.79 -3.32
C GLU A 89 0.97 -13.77 -2.75
N PRO A 90 0.48 -12.67 -2.13
CA PRO A 90 -0.90 -12.59 -1.68
C PRO A 90 -1.93 -12.80 -2.80
N VAL A 91 -1.68 -12.26 -3.99
CA VAL A 91 -2.58 -12.43 -5.15
C VAL A 91 -2.62 -13.90 -5.59
N GLN A 92 -1.46 -14.53 -5.73
CA GLN A 92 -1.36 -15.95 -6.10
C GLN A 92 -2.06 -16.85 -5.08
N LYS A 93 -1.85 -16.56 -3.79
CA LYS A 93 -2.46 -17.31 -2.69
C LYS A 93 -3.99 -17.17 -2.70
N ALA A 94 -4.51 -15.97 -2.90
CA ALA A 94 -5.94 -15.72 -2.98
C ALA A 94 -6.60 -16.49 -4.15
N LEU A 95 -5.96 -16.51 -5.32
CA LEU A 95 -6.42 -17.29 -6.48
C LEU A 95 -6.38 -18.79 -6.22
N SER A 96 -5.29 -19.28 -5.62
CA SER A 96 -5.14 -20.67 -5.24
C SER A 96 -6.22 -21.12 -4.27
N ASP A 97 -6.51 -20.30 -3.24
CA ASP A 97 -7.55 -20.57 -2.26
C ASP A 97 -8.96 -20.60 -2.88
N ALA A 98 -9.18 -19.74 -3.89
CA ALA A 98 -10.43 -19.72 -4.65
C ALA A 98 -10.54 -20.85 -5.69
N GLY A 99 -9.45 -21.56 -5.97
CA GLY A 99 -9.38 -22.56 -7.03
C GLY A 99 -9.47 -21.98 -8.43
N LEU A 100 -9.12 -20.70 -8.61
CA LEU A 100 -9.24 -19.97 -9.87
C LEU A 100 -7.87 -19.70 -10.50
N LYS A 101 -7.88 -19.55 -11.82
CA LYS A 101 -6.73 -19.08 -12.61
C LYS A 101 -6.88 -17.59 -12.93
N TYR A 102 -5.79 -16.93 -13.25
CA TYR A 102 -5.81 -15.52 -13.69
C TYR A 102 -6.74 -15.27 -14.88
N SER A 103 -6.85 -16.23 -15.82
CA SER A 103 -7.72 -16.13 -17.00
C SER A 103 -9.22 -16.14 -16.68
N GLU A 104 -9.59 -16.67 -15.51
CA GLU A 104 -10.97 -16.83 -15.05
C GLU A 104 -11.48 -15.62 -14.27
N ILE A 105 -10.61 -14.62 -14.06
CA ILE A 105 -10.98 -13.34 -13.41
C ILE A 105 -11.61 -12.42 -14.46
N ASP A 106 -12.86 -12.04 -14.28
CA ASP A 106 -13.57 -11.18 -15.23
C ASP A 106 -13.16 -9.71 -15.08
N HIS A 107 -13.10 -9.23 -13.84
CA HIS A 107 -12.83 -7.82 -13.52
C HIS A 107 -11.73 -7.68 -12.48
N ILE A 108 -10.89 -6.65 -12.66
CA ILE A 108 -9.83 -6.29 -11.72
C ILE A 108 -10.09 -4.86 -11.27
N ILE A 109 -10.31 -4.71 -9.98
CA ILE A 109 -10.58 -3.41 -9.36
C ILE A 109 -9.44 -3.12 -8.38
N LEU A 110 -8.75 -2.00 -8.59
CA LEU A 110 -7.68 -1.54 -7.73
C LEU A 110 -8.24 -0.58 -6.68
N VAL A 111 -7.91 -0.84 -5.42
CA VAL A 111 -8.39 -0.09 -4.25
C VAL A 111 -7.22 0.34 -3.39
N GLY A 112 -7.32 1.56 -2.84
CA GLY A 112 -6.30 2.17 -1.99
C GLY A 112 -5.28 3.01 -2.76
N GLY A 113 -4.75 4.06 -2.11
CA GLY A 113 -3.89 5.08 -2.73
C GLY A 113 -2.65 4.52 -3.41
N SER A 114 -2.01 3.48 -2.86
CA SER A 114 -0.82 2.84 -3.44
C SER A 114 -1.07 2.18 -4.81
N THR A 115 -2.32 1.85 -5.13
CA THR A 115 -2.68 1.29 -6.44
C THR A 115 -2.67 2.32 -7.58
N ARG A 116 -2.52 3.59 -7.25
CA ARG A 116 -2.30 4.66 -8.24
C ARG A 116 -0.90 4.59 -8.86
N MET A 117 0.03 3.90 -8.22
CA MET A 117 1.41 3.76 -8.72
C MET A 117 1.43 2.97 -10.03
N PRO A 118 2.10 3.49 -11.09
CA PRO A 118 2.19 2.81 -12.38
C PRO A 118 2.77 1.41 -12.29
N ALA A 119 3.78 1.19 -11.44
CA ALA A 119 4.39 -0.12 -11.23
C ALA A 119 3.40 -1.18 -10.75
N VAL A 120 2.46 -0.82 -9.84
CA VAL A 120 1.42 -1.72 -9.36
C VAL A 120 0.43 -2.07 -10.48
N GLN A 121 0.00 -1.06 -11.25
CA GLN A 121 -0.91 -1.28 -12.39
C GLN A 121 -0.26 -2.17 -13.46
N SER A 122 1.02 -1.93 -13.78
CA SER A 122 1.79 -2.74 -14.73
C SER A 122 1.97 -4.18 -14.25
N LEU A 123 2.23 -4.39 -12.95
CA LEU A 123 2.31 -5.72 -12.37
C LEU A 123 1.00 -6.48 -12.54
N VAL A 124 -0.11 -5.86 -12.17
CA VAL A 124 -1.45 -6.49 -12.29
C VAL A 124 -1.75 -6.86 -13.75
N LYS A 125 -1.47 -5.96 -14.69
CA LYS A 125 -1.62 -6.24 -16.12
C LYS A 125 -0.73 -7.40 -16.57
N THR A 126 0.52 -7.46 -16.10
CA THR A 126 1.46 -8.54 -16.43
C THR A 126 0.97 -9.89 -15.90
N LEU A 127 0.44 -9.94 -14.67
CA LEU A 127 -0.03 -11.17 -14.05
C LEU A 127 -1.32 -11.70 -14.69
N THR A 128 -2.24 -10.81 -15.02
CA THR A 128 -3.60 -11.18 -15.44
C THR A 128 -3.86 -11.10 -16.94
N GLY A 129 -2.99 -10.39 -17.67
CA GLY A 129 -3.20 -10.05 -19.08
C GLY A 129 -4.31 -9.02 -19.33
N LYS A 130 -4.93 -8.48 -18.29
CA LYS A 130 -6.07 -7.55 -18.36
C LYS A 130 -5.71 -6.19 -17.74
N ASP A 131 -6.24 -5.13 -18.30
CA ASP A 131 -6.14 -3.80 -17.70
C ASP A 131 -7.09 -3.68 -16.49
N PRO A 132 -6.65 -3.04 -15.39
CA PRO A 132 -7.53 -2.75 -14.27
C PRO A 132 -8.70 -1.85 -14.68
N HIS A 133 -9.87 -2.08 -14.08
CA HIS A 133 -11.06 -1.28 -14.32
C HIS A 133 -10.87 0.16 -13.82
N LYS A 134 -11.15 1.16 -14.69
CA LYS A 134 -10.91 2.57 -14.40
C LYS A 134 -12.13 3.33 -13.88
N GLY A 135 -13.27 2.67 -13.77
CA GLY A 135 -14.55 3.30 -13.39
C GLY A 135 -14.75 3.51 -11.88
N VAL A 136 -13.77 3.14 -11.06
CA VAL A 136 -13.88 3.20 -9.59
C VAL A 136 -12.77 4.10 -9.06
N ASN A 137 -13.15 5.08 -8.21
CA ASN A 137 -12.16 5.89 -7.50
C ASN A 137 -11.57 5.06 -6.35
N PRO A 138 -10.25 4.75 -6.38
CA PRO A 138 -9.63 3.89 -5.38
C PRO A 138 -9.62 4.46 -3.95
N ASP A 139 -9.82 5.77 -3.80
CA ASP A 139 -9.83 6.43 -2.49
C ASP A 139 -11.24 6.47 -1.86
N GLU A 140 -12.30 6.41 -2.68
CA GLU A 140 -13.69 6.58 -2.24
C GLU A 140 -14.49 5.27 -2.23
N VAL A 141 -14.04 4.25 -2.96
CA VAL A 141 -14.80 3.01 -3.18
C VAL A 141 -15.15 2.28 -1.89
N VAL A 142 -14.30 2.35 -0.88
CA VAL A 142 -14.56 1.73 0.43
C VAL A 142 -15.72 2.43 1.15
N ALA A 143 -15.76 3.76 1.13
CA ALA A 143 -16.85 4.54 1.71
C ALA A 143 -18.17 4.29 0.95
N ALA A 144 -18.13 4.23 -0.38
CA ALA A 144 -19.28 3.91 -1.21
C ALA A 144 -19.81 2.48 -0.91
N GLY A 145 -18.91 1.50 -0.79
CA GLY A 145 -19.25 0.13 -0.42
C GLY A 145 -19.87 0.04 0.97
N ALA A 146 -19.34 0.76 1.94
CA ALA A 146 -19.89 0.83 3.29
C ALA A 146 -21.32 1.44 3.31
N ALA A 147 -21.57 2.47 2.50
CA ALA A 147 -22.88 3.07 2.37
C ALA A 147 -23.89 2.09 1.73
N ILE A 148 -23.49 1.35 0.69
CA ILE A 148 -24.34 0.31 0.07
C ILE A 148 -24.64 -0.78 1.10
N GLN A 149 -23.66 -1.24 1.87
CA GLN A 149 -23.84 -2.25 2.90
C GLN A 149 -24.80 -1.78 4.02
N ALA A 150 -24.72 -0.51 4.41
CA ALA A 150 -25.69 0.06 5.33
C ALA A 150 -27.12 0.01 4.78
N GLY A 151 -27.31 0.30 3.48
CA GLY A 151 -28.59 0.15 2.78
C GLY A 151 -29.10 -1.30 2.76
N VAL A 152 -28.21 -2.27 2.57
CA VAL A 152 -28.55 -3.71 2.66
C VAL A 152 -29.02 -4.07 4.05
N LEU A 153 -28.33 -3.63 5.10
CA LEU A 153 -28.70 -3.90 6.50
C LEU A 153 -30.03 -3.26 6.89
N LYS A 154 -30.37 -2.09 6.34
CA LYS A 154 -31.68 -1.43 6.52
C LYS A 154 -32.81 -2.07 5.71
N GLY A 155 -32.48 -2.88 4.72
CA GLY A 155 -33.43 -3.47 3.80
C GLY A 155 -33.84 -2.58 2.62
N ASP A 156 -33.18 -1.45 2.45
CA ASP A 156 -33.39 -0.53 1.33
C ASP A 156 -32.79 -1.06 0.01
N VAL A 157 -31.70 -1.85 0.10
CA VAL A 157 -31.04 -2.54 -1.02
C VAL A 157 -31.20 -4.05 -0.84
N LYS A 158 -31.81 -4.70 -1.82
CA LYS A 158 -32.15 -6.15 -1.74
C LYS A 158 -31.38 -7.02 -2.71
N ASP A 159 -30.75 -6.43 -3.72
CA ASP A 159 -30.16 -7.16 -4.83
C ASP A 159 -28.65 -7.42 -4.67
N VAL A 160 -28.09 -7.08 -3.52
CA VAL A 160 -26.67 -7.25 -3.19
C VAL A 160 -26.51 -8.14 -1.99
N LEU A 161 -25.78 -9.25 -2.15
CA LEU A 161 -25.34 -10.11 -1.04
C LEU A 161 -23.83 -10.06 -0.93
N LEU A 162 -23.33 -9.62 0.22
CA LEU A 162 -21.92 -9.72 0.56
C LEU A 162 -21.71 -10.89 1.51
N LEU A 163 -20.86 -11.83 1.09
CA LEU A 163 -20.32 -12.89 1.93
C LEU A 163 -18.82 -12.64 2.10
N ASP A 164 -18.39 -12.50 3.32
CA ASP A 164 -16.97 -12.34 3.65
C ASP A 164 -16.43 -13.61 4.30
N VAL A 165 -15.12 -13.73 4.38
CA VAL A 165 -14.44 -14.88 4.98
C VAL A 165 -13.34 -14.42 5.95
N THR A 166 -13.04 -15.26 6.93
CA THR A 166 -11.89 -15.03 7.80
C THR A 166 -10.59 -15.19 7.00
N PRO A 167 -9.71 -14.17 6.95
CA PRO A 167 -8.46 -14.25 6.18
C PRO A 167 -7.41 -15.17 6.83
N LEU A 168 -7.53 -15.38 8.14
CA LEU A 168 -6.63 -16.19 8.95
C LEU A 168 -7.44 -17.11 9.87
N THR A 169 -6.83 -18.24 10.26
CA THR A 169 -7.36 -19.08 11.33
C THR A 169 -7.31 -18.31 12.65
N LEU A 170 -8.44 -18.19 13.32
CA LEU A 170 -8.54 -17.57 14.65
C LEU A 170 -8.50 -18.64 15.72
N GLY A 171 -7.81 -18.38 16.81
CA GLY A 171 -7.67 -19.30 17.93
C GLY A 171 -7.29 -18.58 19.19
N VAL A 172 -7.22 -19.34 20.28
CA VAL A 172 -6.74 -18.88 21.57
C VAL A 172 -5.46 -19.63 21.95
N GLU A 173 -4.55 -18.92 22.62
CA GLU A 173 -3.40 -19.55 23.24
C GLU A 173 -3.82 -20.32 24.47
N THR A 174 -3.48 -21.60 24.52
CA THR A 174 -3.74 -22.49 25.64
C THR A 174 -2.45 -22.77 26.40
N LYS A 175 -2.58 -23.47 27.55
CA LYS A 175 -1.45 -23.81 28.40
C LYS A 175 -0.30 -24.47 27.60
N GLY A 176 0.89 -23.93 27.75
CA GLY A 176 2.09 -24.40 27.03
C GLY A 176 2.37 -23.68 25.71
N GLY A 177 1.74 -22.54 25.44
CA GLY A 177 1.95 -21.76 24.20
C GLY A 177 1.34 -22.39 22.96
N ILE A 178 0.36 -23.29 23.13
CA ILE A 178 -0.29 -23.98 22.03
C ILE A 178 -1.48 -23.18 21.53
N MET A 179 -1.51 -22.86 20.22
CA MET A 179 -2.66 -22.26 19.58
C MET A 179 -3.76 -23.31 19.37
N THR A 180 -4.89 -23.14 20.04
CA THR A 180 -6.09 -23.94 19.81
C THR A 180 -6.99 -23.21 18.83
N LYS A 181 -7.19 -23.81 17.66
CA LYS A 181 -8.02 -23.22 16.58
C LYS A 181 -9.50 -23.23 17.00
N MET A 182 -10.17 -22.11 16.76
CA MET A 182 -11.60 -21.94 17.01
C MET A 182 -12.37 -21.71 15.71
N ILE A 183 -11.83 -20.91 14.80
CA ILE A 183 -12.44 -20.60 13.50
C ILE A 183 -11.33 -20.78 12.45
N GLU A 184 -11.55 -21.69 11.53
CA GLU A 184 -10.60 -21.94 10.45
C GLU A 184 -10.59 -20.81 9.44
N ARG A 185 -9.44 -20.59 8.82
CA ARG A 185 -9.27 -19.68 7.69
C ARG A 185 -10.30 -20.00 6.59
N ASN A 186 -10.77 -18.99 5.87
CA ASN A 186 -11.79 -19.08 4.84
C ASN A 186 -13.18 -19.52 5.33
N THR A 187 -13.44 -19.48 6.64
CA THR A 187 -14.79 -19.63 7.17
C THR A 187 -15.62 -18.40 6.81
N THR A 188 -16.79 -18.63 6.20
CA THR A 188 -17.71 -17.55 5.81
C THR A 188 -18.25 -16.82 7.02
N ILE A 189 -18.16 -15.48 6.97
CA ILE A 189 -18.73 -14.59 7.97
C ILE A 189 -20.04 -14.02 7.43
N GLN A 190 -21.15 -14.27 8.11
CA GLN A 190 -22.39 -13.56 7.82
C GLN A 190 -22.35 -12.18 8.47
N ILE A 191 -22.19 -11.14 7.67
CA ILE A 191 -22.30 -9.75 8.11
C ILE A 191 -23.75 -9.52 8.53
N GLY A 192 -23.99 -9.25 9.82
CA GLY A 192 -25.32 -9.01 10.39
C GLY A 192 -25.78 -9.98 11.48
N ARG A 193 -25.00 -11.02 11.77
CA ARG A 193 -25.15 -11.81 12.98
C ARG A 193 -23.97 -11.60 13.92
N ALA A 194 -23.86 -10.41 14.50
CA ALA A 194 -23.21 -10.28 15.80
C ALA A 194 -24.15 -10.97 16.79
N HIS A 195 -23.87 -12.20 17.11
CA HIS A 195 -24.55 -12.85 18.20
C HIS A 195 -23.94 -12.37 19.51
N VAL A 196 -24.77 -11.72 20.27
CA VAL A 196 -24.69 -11.52 21.71
C VAL A 196 -24.32 -12.83 22.40
#